data_f2ea2dbbdfc536d4488ec6751cdce853
#
_entry.id   f2ea2dbbdfc536d4488ec6751cdce853
#
_cell.length_a   1.000
_cell.length_b   1.000
_cell.length_c   1.000
_cell.angle_alpha   90.00
_cell.angle_beta   90.00
_cell.angle_gamma   90.00
#
_symmetry.space_group_name_H-M   'P 1'
#
loop_
_entity.id
_entity.type
_entity.pdbx_description
1 polymer ?
#
loop_
_entity_poly.entity_id
_entity_poly.type
_entity_poly.pdbx_seq_one_letter_code
_entity_poly.pdbx_strand_id
1 'polypeptide(L)'
;RAKGMTVDEAGFETAMDKQRSDARASKFSSGQAAPAEVWFAVRDKAGASKFLGYEGEDGRGKLVAIVADAKQAKALGSAQAGELVFDATPFYGESGGQAGDSGLVEFENGAIFRVTDTQKRGGDMHAHIGVLERGEITLGDSAVLKVDAARRTTVRANHSATHLLHAALRDVLGPQVSQKGSYVGPDRLRFDFSQNKPISAAQLGAVEAQVNAVIRQNLAVSTREMSPDAAIEAGALALFGEKYGDTVRVLAMGQALDGGDKPYSVELCGGTHVARTGEAARLYMEEQIGFGRAAADALKTPPAELPARVASLIDERKKLERQLAEAKKQLAMGGGAAGAPAGPEEIAGIQFIGRVVEGVGGKDLRGLVDEAKAQMGSGIAAFISNNEGKAALAVGVTGDLVERFSAVELVRAGAAPVGGKGGGGRADFAQAGGPDGDKAQAGLDAIRAALVS
;
A
#
# COMPACT_ATOMS: atom_id res chain seq x y z
N ARG A 1 12.21 26.28 -26.46
CA ARG A 1 12.55 27.06 -27.69
C ARG A 1 14.07 27.23 -27.89
N ALA A 2 14.89 27.19 -26.87
CA ALA A 2 16.36 27.37 -26.98
C ALA A 2 17.13 26.24 -27.69
N LYS A 3 16.49 25.11 -28.00
CA LYS A 3 17.09 23.97 -28.73
C LYS A 3 16.38 23.63 -30.06
N GLY A 4 15.62 24.58 -30.65
CA GLY A 4 14.97 24.39 -31.95
C GLY A 4 13.81 23.38 -31.94
N MET A 5 13.34 22.92 -30.76
CA MET A 5 12.20 22.04 -30.66
C MET A 5 10.91 22.85 -30.54
N THR A 6 9.88 22.45 -31.28
CA THR A 6 8.52 22.98 -31.16
C THR A 6 7.76 22.15 -30.12
N VAL A 7 7.00 22.85 -29.28
CA VAL A 7 6.09 22.22 -28.30
C VAL A 7 4.69 22.30 -28.89
N ASP A 8 3.96 21.20 -28.86
CA ASP A 8 2.53 21.15 -29.17
C ASP A 8 1.74 21.80 -28.03
N GLU A 9 1.61 23.13 -28.07
CA GLU A 9 0.91 23.91 -27.04
C GLU A 9 -0.59 23.56 -27.00
N ALA A 10 -1.22 23.25 -28.14
CA ALA A 10 -2.64 22.89 -28.22
C ALA A 10 -2.90 21.50 -27.61
N GLY A 11 -2.02 20.53 -27.89
CA GLY A 11 -2.07 19.19 -27.25
C GLY A 11 -1.82 19.26 -25.75
N PHE A 12 -0.91 20.14 -25.30
CA PHE A 12 -0.66 20.38 -23.89
C PHE A 12 -1.88 20.99 -23.18
N GLU A 13 -2.51 22.03 -23.75
CA GLU A 13 -3.73 22.64 -23.19
C GLU A 13 -4.87 21.63 -23.11
N THR A 14 -5.08 20.82 -24.16
CA THR A 14 -6.09 19.77 -24.17
C THR A 14 -5.84 18.71 -23.08
N ALA A 15 -4.59 18.29 -22.90
CA ALA A 15 -4.21 17.33 -21.84
C ALA A 15 -4.39 17.93 -20.45
N MET A 16 -4.06 19.22 -20.26
CA MET A 16 -4.25 19.91 -18.98
C MET A 16 -5.74 20.12 -18.66
N ASP A 17 -6.57 20.42 -19.64
CA ASP A 17 -8.02 20.56 -19.42
C ASP A 17 -8.67 19.22 -19.11
N LYS A 18 -8.23 18.14 -19.75
CA LYS A 18 -8.64 16.78 -19.39
C LYS A 18 -8.21 16.44 -17.95
N GLN A 19 -6.97 16.70 -17.57
CA GLN A 19 -6.48 16.47 -16.20
C GLN A 19 -7.26 17.28 -15.16
N ARG A 20 -7.57 18.57 -15.48
CA ARG A 20 -8.42 19.41 -14.61
C ARG A 20 -9.84 18.87 -14.49
N SER A 21 -10.40 18.36 -15.60
CA SER A 21 -11.71 17.72 -15.62
C SER A 21 -11.73 16.42 -14.81
N ASP A 22 -10.72 15.56 -14.99
CA ASP A 22 -10.58 14.29 -14.26
C ASP A 22 -10.33 14.54 -12.76
N ALA A 23 -9.53 15.55 -12.40
CA ALA A 23 -9.32 15.98 -11.03
C ALA A 23 -10.58 16.58 -10.37
N ARG A 24 -11.43 17.28 -11.16
CA ARG A 24 -12.75 17.72 -10.70
C ARG A 24 -13.69 16.54 -10.51
N ALA A 25 -13.73 15.60 -11.45
CA ALA A 25 -14.57 14.40 -11.36
C ALA A 25 -14.18 13.50 -10.17
N SER A 26 -12.90 13.35 -9.86
CA SER A 26 -12.44 12.57 -8.69
C SER A 26 -12.77 13.25 -7.35
N LYS A 27 -12.90 14.59 -7.31
CA LYS A 27 -13.43 15.32 -6.14
C LYS A 27 -14.94 15.18 -5.97
N PHE A 28 -15.68 14.81 -7.02
CA PHE A 28 -17.13 14.64 -6.98
C PHE A 28 -17.62 13.33 -6.34
N SER A 29 -16.73 12.41 -5.98
CA SER A 29 -17.14 11.16 -5.31
C SER A 29 -17.39 11.29 -3.81
N SER A 30 -17.15 12.44 -3.20
CA SER A 30 -17.50 12.76 -1.84
C SER A 30 -18.49 13.94 -1.81
N GLY A 31 -19.78 13.67 -1.76
CA GLY A 31 -20.88 14.61 -1.57
C GLY A 31 -20.74 15.99 -2.24
N GLN A 32 -21.75 16.50 -2.90
CA GLN A 32 -21.71 17.81 -3.59
C GLN A 32 -21.24 18.91 -2.64
N ALA A 33 -19.99 19.36 -2.78
CA ALA A 33 -19.50 20.52 -2.05
C ALA A 33 -20.35 21.76 -2.44
N ALA A 34 -20.79 22.54 -1.46
CA ALA A 34 -21.57 23.74 -1.70
C ALA A 34 -20.80 24.74 -2.58
N PRO A 35 -21.45 25.44 -3.50
CA PRO A 35 -20.83 26.44 -4.35
C PRO A 35 -20.09 27.51 -3.54
N ALA A 36 -19.03 28.10 -4.13
CA ALA A 36 -18.20 29.10 -3.44
C ALA A 36 -19.02 30.31 -2.95
N GLU A 37 -20.08 30.69 -3.69
CA GLU A 37 -20.97 31.80 -3.37
C GLU A 37 -21.69 31.60 -2.02
N VAL A 38 -22.04 30.35 -1.67
CA VAL A 38 -22.66 30.04 -0.36
C VAL A 38 -21.68 30.37 0.77
N TRP A 39 -20.42 30.02 0.58
CA TRP A 39 -19.38 30.23 1.59
C TRP A 39 -18.98 31.70 1.75
N PHE A 40 -18.98 32.49 0.69
CA PHE A 40 -18.80 33.94 0.80
C PHE A 40 -19.94 34.58 1.59
N ALA A 41 -21.20 34.22 1.30
CA ALA A 41 -22.34 34.72 2.03
C ALA A 41 -22.38 34.28 3.50
N VAL A 42 -21.86 33.09 3.82
CA VAL A 42 -21.67 32.62 5.20
C VAL A 42 -20.64 33.48 5.89
N ARG A 43 -19.48 33.69 5.25
CA ARG A 43 -18.37 34.45 5.83
C ARG A 43 -18.71 35.88 6.15
N ASP A 44 -19.44 36.55 5.26
CA ASP A 44 -19.87 37.94 5.46
C ASP A 44 -20.74 38.13 6.73
N LYS A 45 -21.43 37.06 7.12
CA LYS A 45 -22.33 37.07 8.31
C LYS A 45 -21.65 36.52 9.55
N ALA A 46 -20.89 35.43 9.44
CA ALA A 46 -20.34 34.67 10.54
C ALA A 46 -18.92 35.11 10.95
N GLY A 47 -18.18 35.72 10.02
CA GLY A 47 -16.77 36.05 10.23
C GLY A 47 -15.86 34.81 10.19
N ALA A 48 -14.63 34.95 10.65
CA ALA A 48 -13.64 33.88 10.76
C ALA A 48 -13.89 33.01 12.00
N SER A 49 -13.54 31.74 11.93
CA SER A 49 -13.52 30.86 13.11
C SER A 49 -12.23 31.08 13.93
N LYS A 50 -12.35 31.27 15.24
CA LYS A 50 -11.18 31.30 16.13
C LYS A 50 -10.67 29.86 16.33
N PHE A 51 -9.43 29.61 15.92
CA PHE A 51 -8.82 28.28 16.13
C PHE A 51 -8.25 28.13 17.54
N LEU A 52 -8.70 27.10 18.26
CA LEU A 52 -8.32 26.77 19.64
C LEU A 52 -7.38 25.54 19.71
N GLY A 53 -7.18 24.85 18.61
CA GLY A 53 -6.54 23.52 18.57
C GLY A 53 -5.01 23.51 18.76
N TYR A 54 -4.38 24.66 19.01
CA TYR A 54 -2.99 24.71 19.48
C TYR A 54 -2.88 24.45 20.98
N GLU A 55 -3.94 24.76 21.75
CA GLU A 55 -3.95 24.67 23.22
C GLU A 55 -4.54 23.35 23.72
N GLY A 56 -5.42 22.70 22.92
CA GLY A 56 -6.08 21.45 23.32
C GLY A 56 -6.90 20.81 22.21
N GLU A 57 -7.46 19.64 22.50
CA GLU A 57 -8.35 18.88 21.63
C GLU A 57 -9.83 19.15 21.88
N ASP A 58 -10.18 19.77 23.01
CA ASP A 58 -11.55 20.13 23.37
C ASP A 58 -11.75 21.65 23.35
N GLY A 59 -12.95 22.11 23.01
CA GLY A 59 -13.29 23.50 22.99
C GLY A 59 -14.80 23.72 23.05
N ARG A 60 -15.21 24.96 23.33
CA ARG A 60 -16.60 25.39 23.23
C ARG A 60 -16.74 26.35 22.07
N GLY A 61 -17.86 26.24 21.35
CA GLY A 61 -18.19 27.15 20.27
C GLY A 61 -19.70 27.30 20.10
N LYS A 62 -20.08 28.41 19.50
CA LYS A 62 -21.45 28.71 19.11
C LYS A 62 -21.63 28.43 17.62
N LEU A 63 -22.69 27.71 17.27
CA LEU A 63 -23.01 27.38 15.87
C LEU A 63 -23.46 28.64 15.12
N VAL A 64 -22.64 29.10 14.18
CA VAL A 64 -22.86 30.34 13.42
C VAL A 64 -23.37 30.10 12.01
N ALA A 65 -23.13 28.92 11.44
CA ALA A 65 -23.70 28.54 10.15
C ALA A 65 -23.92 27.03 10.02
N ILE A 66 -24.96 26.69 9.26
CA ILE A 66 -25.28 25.34 8.81
C ILE A 66 -25.39 25.38 7.28
N VAL A 67 -24.68 24.48 6.60
CA VAL A 67 -24.81 24.26 5.18
C VAL A 67 -25.23 22.80 4.95
N ALA A 68 -26.37 22.58 4.34
CA ALA A 68 -26.91 21.27 3.99
C ALA A 68 -27.44 21.33 2.55
N ASP A 69 -27.30 20.24 1.79
CA ASP A 69 -27.72 20.17 0.40
C ASP A 69 -27.23 21.36 -0.46
N ALA A 70 -25.97 21.76 -0.23
CA ALA A 70 -25.32 22.90 -0.88
C ALA A 70 -25.99 24.28 -0.66
N LYS A 71 -26.79 24.45 0.40
CA LYS A 71 -27.48 25.69 0.78
C LYS A 71 -27.34 25.99 2.26
N GLN A 72 -27.44 27.27 2.61
CA GLN A 72 -27.56 27.66 4.01
C GLN A 72 -28.88 27.14 4.59
N ALA A 73 -28.81 26.49 5.74
CA ALA A 73 -29.95 26.01 6.50
C ALA A 73 -30.03 26.72 7.86
N LYS A 74 -31.22 26.74 8.46
CA LYS A 74 -31.42 27.27 9.82
C LYS A 74 -31.37 26.20 10.89
N ALA A 75 -31.62 24.96 10.53
CA ALA A 75 -31.65 23.79 11.40
C ALA A 75 -31.16 22.55 10.65
N LEU A 76 -30.75 21.52 11.39
CA LEU A 76 -30.43 20.20 10.89
C LEU A 76 -31.05 19.15 11.81
N GLY A 77 -31.71 18.15 11.23
CA GLY A 77 -32.35 17.06 11.95
C GLY A 77 -31.50 15.78 11.99
N SER A 78 -31.91 14.83 12.84
CA SER A 78 -31.22 13.54 12.99
C SER A 78 -31.06 12.80 11.66
N ALA A 79 -29.91 12.11 11.50
CA ALA A 79 -29.47 11.41 10.30
C ALA A 79 -29.21 12.29 9.06
N GLN A 80 -29.28 13.61 9.17
CA GLN A 80 -28.92 14.51 8.08
C GLN A 80 -27.42 14.81 8.08
N ALA A 81 -26.86 14.83 6.87
CA ALA A 81 -25.49 15.28 6.62
C ALA A 81 -25.44 16.80 6.47
N GLY A 82 -24.34 17.42 6.89
CA GLY A 82 -24.15 18.85 6.75
C GLY A 82 -22.73 19.30 7.04
N GLU A 83 -22.48 20.58 6.79
CA GLU A 83 -21.25 21.29 7.18
C GLU A 83 -21.62 22.36 8.21
N LEU A 84 -21.00 22.27 9.40
CA LEU A 84 -21.25 23.20 10.52
C LEU A 84 -20.07 24.16 10.67
N VAL A 85 -20.36 25.43 10.92
CA VAL A 85 -19.35 26.45 11.24
C VAL A 85 -19.59 26.98 12.63
N PHE A 86 -18.54 27.04 13.45
CA PHE A 86 -18.55 27.60 14.80
C PHE A 86 -17.69 28.87 14.84
N ASP A 87 -18.04 29.79 15.77
CA ASP A 87 -17.26 31.00 16.06
C ASP A 87 -15.85 30.67 16.59
N ALA A 88 -15.73 29.56 17.35
CA ALA A 88 -14.47 29.03 17.86
C ALA A 88 -14.46 27.49 17.75
N THR A 89 -13.29 26.91 17.44
CA THR A 89 -13.15 25.45 17.27
C THR A 89 -11.73 24.96 17.55
N PRO A 90 -11.58 23.78 18.20
CA PRO A 90 -10.30 23.08 18.28
C PRO A 90 -9.97 22.24 17.02
N PHE A 91 -10.93 22.07 16.10
CA PHE A 91 -10.75 21.25 14.89
C PHE A 91 -9.89 21.96 13.86
N TYR A 92 -8.79 21.33 13.46
CA TYR A 92 -7.92 21.83 12.39
C TYR A 92 -8.61 21.62 11.03
N GLY A 93 -8.82 22.69 10.30
CA GLY A 93 -9.28 22.63 8.92
C GLY A 93 -8.13 22.32 7.97
N GLU A 94 -8.33 21.36 7.05
CA GLU A 94 -7.30 20.92 6.08
C GLU A 94 -6.60 22.12 5.43
N SER A 95 -5.29 22.18 5.58
CA SER A 95 -4.46 23.26 5.07
C SER A 95 -2.98 22.86 5.07
N GLY A 96 -2.18 23.40 4.14
CA GLY A 96 -0.72 23.20 4.13
C GLY A 96 -0.29 21.73 4.01
N GLY A 97 -1.15 20.86 3.48
CA GLY A 97 -0.92 19.42 3.36
C GLY A 97 -1.36 18.61 4.59
N GLN A 98 -1.63 19.24 5.74
CA GLN A 98 -2.18 18.51 6.90
C GLN A 98 -3.68 18.26 6.70
N ALA A 99 -4.10 17.00 6.86
CA ALA A 99 -5.50 16.57 6.80
C ALA A 99 -6.34 17.23 7.89
N GLY A 100 -7.61 17.49 7.59
CA GLY A 100 -8.59 18.00 8.53
C GLY A 100 -8.87 17.03 9.68
N ASP A 101 -9.33 17.53 10.82
CA ASP A 101 -9.67 16.69 11.96
C ASP A 101 -11.06 16.07 11.86
N SER A 102 -11.20 14.97 12.56
CA SER A 102 -12.48 14.31 12.86
C SER A 102 -12.75 14.31 14.37
N GLY A 103 -13.99 14.00 14.76
CA GLY A 103 -14.37 13.93 16.17
C GLY A 103 -15.87 14.06 16.40
N LEU A 104 -16.24 14.60 17.53
CA LEU A 104 -17.64 14.75 17.96
C LEU A 104 -17.94 16.19 18.37
N VAL A 105 -19.17 16.63 18.09
CA VAL A 105 -19.75 17.88 18.61
C VAL A 105 -20.96 17.51 19.44
N GLU A 106 -20.94 17.86 20.71
CA GLU A 106 -22.00 17.61 21.68
C GLU A 106 -22.69 18.94 22.04
N PHE A 107 -23.93 19.07 21.64
CA PHE A 107 -24.74 20.27 21.91
C PHE A 107 -25.37 20.23 23.29
N GLU A 108 -25.63 21.40 23.91
CA GLU A 108 -26.22 21.51 25.25
C GLU A 108 -27.64 20.91 25.32
N ASN A 109 -28.36 20.84 24.20
CA ASN A 109 -29.66 20.18 24.07
C ASN A 109 -29.59 18.65 23.96
N GLY A 110 -28.38 18.05 24.03
CA GLY A 110 -28.13 16.63 23.95
C GLY A 110 -28.03 16.09 22.51
N ALA A 111 -28.07 16.93 21.47
CA ALA A 111 -27.80 16.54 20.11
C ALA A 111 -26.31 16.20 19.91
N ILE A 112 -26.03 15.27 19.02
CA ILE A 112 -24.65 14.80 18.72
C ILE A 112 -24.42 14.86 17.22
N PHE A 113 -23.39 15.58 16.80
CA PHE A 113 -22.93 15.62 15.41
C PHE A 113 -21.55 14.96 15.31
N ARG A 114 -21.44 13.95 14.43
CA ARG A 114 -20.18 13.29 14.14
C ARG A 114 -19.47 14.00 13.01
N VAL A 115 -18.30 14.55 13.32
CA VAL A 115 -17.41 15.17 12.34
C VAL A 115 -16.53 14.11 11.71
N THR A 116 -16.61 13.96 10.41
CA THR A 116 -15.78 13.02 9.62
C THR A 116 -14.57 13.72 9.01
N ASP A 117 -14.66 15.02 8.76
CA ASP A 117 -13.57 15.85 8.20
C ASP A 117 -13.80 17.33 8.56
N THR A 118 -12.74 18.11 8.51
CA THR A 118 -12.80 19.56 8.72
C THR A 118 -12.03 20.26 7.60
N GLN A 119 -12.72 21.15 6.88
CA GLN A 119 -12.19 21.86 5.72
C GLN A 119 -12.17 23.37 5.95
N LYS A 120 -11.18 24.06 5.41
CA LYS A 120 -11.23 25.51 5.33
C LYS A 120 -12.16 25.96 4.19
N ARG A 121 -13.09 26.87 4.51
CA ARG A 121 -14.02 27.48 3.56
C ARG A 121 -13.95 29.00 3.67
N GLY A 122 -14.15 29.69 2.55
CA GLY A 122 -14.13 31.15 2.53
C GLY A 122 -12.86 31.79 3.12
N GLY A 123 -11.74 31.08 3.11
CA GLY A 123 -10.42 31.48 3.62
C GLY A 123 -10.12 30.92 5.01
N ASP A 124 -10.79 31.39 6.05
CA ASP A 124 -10.45 31.14 7.47
C ASP A 124 -11.61 30.59 8.32
N MET A 125 -12.73 30.23 7.72
CA MET A 125 -13.78 29.47 8.40
C MET A 125 -13.44 27.98 8.41
N HIS A 126 -13.64 27.34 9.57
CA HIS A 126 -13.51 25.90 9.72
C HIS A 126 -14.90 25.27 9.58
N ALA A 127 -15.14 24.56 8.47
CA ALA A 127 -16.38 23.83 8.17
C ALA A 127 -16.23 22.37 8.63
N HIS A 128 -17.02 21.96 9.60
CA HIS A 128 -17.05 20.62 10.16
C HIS A 128 -18.02 19.78 9.36
N ILE A 129 -17.50 18.87 8.53
CA ILE A 129 -18.27 18.00 7.64
C ILE A 129 -18.68 16.74 8.39
N GLY A 130 -19.95 16.37 8.36
CA GLY A 130 -20.39 15.18 9.08
C GLY A 130 -21.88 14.91 9.02
N VAL A 131 -22.36 14.17 10.02
CA VAL A 131 -23.76 13.74 10.13
C VAL A 131 -24.27 14.00 11.56
N LEU A 132 -25.48 14.54 11.67
CA LEU A 132 -26.17 14.64 12.96
C LEU A 132 -26.69 13.25 13.35
N GLU A 133 -26.04 12.60 14.31
CA GLU A 133 -26.41 11.24 14.73
C GLU A 133 -27.70 11.24 15.54
N ARG A 134 -27.93 12.28 16.34
CA ARG A 134 -29.07 12.36 17.26
C ARG A 134 -29.49 13.80 17.51
N GLY A 135 -30.80 14.01 17.64
CA GLY A 135 -31.40 15.27 18.01
C GLY A 135 -31.66 16.20 16.82
N GLU A 136 -31.83 17.47 17.13
CA GLU A 136 -32.00 18.58 16.20
C GLU A 136 -31.14 19.75 16.67
N ILE A 137 -30.53 20.47 15.74
CA ILE A 137 -29.70 21.65 16.01
C ILE A 137 -30.16 22.84 15.20
N THR A 138 -29.98 24.02 15.78
CA THR A 138 -30.37 25.31 15.19
C THR A 138 -29.22 26.31 15.28
N LEU A 139 -29.26 27.32 14.43
CA LEU A 139 -28.30 28.42 14.49
C LEU A 139 -28.34 29.10 15.86
N GLY A 140 -27.18 29.31 16.46
CA GLY A 140 -27.01 29.92 17.78
C GLY A 140 -26.83 28.91 18.90
N ASP A 141 -27.03 27.61 18.67
CA ASP A 141 -26.81 26.58 19.66
C ASP A 141 -25.33 26.53 20.10
N SER A 142 -25.10 26.32 21.39
CA SER A 142 -23.78 26.14 21.97
C SER A 142 -23.42 24.66 22.04
N ALA A 143 -22.16 24.37 21.81
CA ALA A 143 -21.67 23.00 21.82
C ALA A 143 -20.27 22.87 22.43
N VAL A 144 -19.96 21.67 22.90
CA VAL A 144 -18.61 21.20 23.20
C VAL A 144 -18.09 20.44 21.97
N LEU A 145 -16.96 20.89 21.44
CA LEU A 145 -16.30 20.31 20.30
C LEU A 145 -15.14 19.44 20.79
N LYS A 146 -15.10 18.17 20.42
CA LYS A 146 -14.12 17.18 20.88
C LYS A 146 -13.43 16.55 19.67
N VAL A 147 -12.18 16.88 19.47
CA VAL A 147 -11.35 16.29 18.41
C VAL A 147 -11.02 14.83 18.76
N ASP A 148 -10.94 13.95 17.77
CA ASP A 148 -10.35 12.63 17.94
C ASP A 148 -8.85 12.78 18.29
N ALA A 149 -8.56 12.75 19.60
CA ALA A 149 -7.22 12.96 20.14
C ALA A 149 -6.20 11.92 19.65
N ALA A 150 -6.63 10.67 19.47
CA ALA A 150 -5.76 9.61 19.01
C ALA A 150 -5.31 9.87 17.55
N ARG A 151 -6.27 10.17 16.68
CA ARG A 151 -5.99 10.56 15.30
C ARG A 151 -5.16 11.85 15.20
N ARG A 152 -5.47 12.89 15.98
CA ARG A 152 -4.72 14.14 16.03
C ARG A 152 -3.27 13.91 16.45
N THR A 153 -3.03 13.03 17.43
CA THR A 153 -1.68 12.71 17.90
C THR A 153 -0.82 12.10 16.79
N THR A 154 -1.37 11.17 16.01
CA THR A 154 -0.64 10.59 14.86
C THR A 154 -0.38 11.61 13.76
N VAL A 155 -1.33 12.49 13.46
CA VAL A 155 -1.16 13.58 12.49
C VAL A 155 -0.07 14.56 12.95
N ARG A 156 -0.05 14.97 14.22
CA ARG A 156 1.02 15.82 14.80
C ARG A 156 2.39 15.19 14.67
N ALA A 157 2.49 13.87 14.94
CA ALA A 157 3.75 13.12 14.81
C ALA A 157 4.25 13.11 13.36
N ASN A 158 3.39 12.82 12.41
CA ASN A 158 3.70 12.81 10.99
C ASN A 158 4.03 14.22 10.47
N HIS A 159 3.35 15.26 10.95
CA HIS A 159 3.64 16.63 10.55
C HIS A 159 5.01 17.09 11.06
N SER A 160 5.32 16.83 12.31
CA SER A 160 6.64 17.15 12.87
C SER A 160 7.75 16.36 12.17
N ALA A 161 7.52 15.07 11.88
CA ALA A 161 8.46 14.27 11.10
C ALA A 161 8.69 14.81 9.67
N THR A 162 7.67 15.43 9.05
CA THR A 162 7.80 16.07 7.73
C THR A 162 8.81 17.21 7.75
N HIS A 163 8.81 18.07 8.77
CA HIS A 163 9.78 19.16 8.91
C HIS A 163 11.20 18.66 9.19
N LEU A 164 11.34 17.65 10.05
CA LEU A 164 12.64 17.00 10.28
C LEU A 164 13.18 16.34 9.00
N LEU A 165 12.31 15.69 8.23
CA LEU A 165 12.66 15.11 6.93
C LEU A 165 13.11 16.17 5.93
N HIS A 166 12.41 17.30 5.85
CA HIS A 166 12.78 18.41 4.97
C HIS A 166 14.17 18.96 5.33
N ALA A 167 14.44 19.20 6.60
CA ALA A 167 15.75 19.66 7.07
C ALA A 167 16.85 18.63 6.74
N ALA A 168 16.64 17.33 7.00
CA ALA A 168 17.59 16.27 6.69
C ALA A 168 17.86 16.15 5.17
N LEU A 169 16.81 16.24 4.34
CA LEU A 169 16.98 16.24 2.89
C LEU A 169 17.83 17.42 2.40
N ARG A 170 17.63 18.61 2.96
CA ARG A 170 18.44 19.78 2.62
C ARG A 170 19.89 19.65 3.06
N ASP A 171 20.12 19.05 4.21
CA ASP A 171 21.48 18.82 4.72
C ASP A 171 22.23 17.78 3.86
N VAL A 172 21.60 16.66 3.53
CA VAL A 172 22.24 15.55 2.79
C VAL A 172 22.31 15.80 1.28
N LEU A 173 21.28 16.41 0.69
CA LEU A 173 21.18 16.61 -0.77
C LEU A 173 21.54 18.02 -1.23
N GLY A 174 21.55 18.98 -0.31
CA GLY A 174 21.91 20.37 -0.57
C GLY A 174 20.76 21.37 -0.42
N PRO A 175 21.07 22.66 -0.28
CA PRO A 175 20.11 23.73 0.02
C PRO A 175 19.09 23.99 -1.11
N GLN A 176 19.31 23.47 -2.32
CA GLN A 176 18.39 23.57 -3.47
C GLN A 176 17.13 22.71 -3.30
N VAL A 177 17.11 21.78 -2.35
CA VAL A 177 15.91 21.00 -2.02
C VAL A 177 14.83 21.95 -1.53
N SER A 178 13.68 21.94 -2.20
CA SER A 178 12.52 22.73 -1.82
C SER A 178 11.25 21.86 -1.93
N GLN A 179 10.35 22.05 -0.98
CA GLN A 179 9.04 21.39 -1.01
C GLN A 179 8.25 21.80 -2.25
N LYS A 180 7.61 20.83 -2.89
CA LYS A 180 6.70 21.02 -4.04
C LYS A 180 5.27 20.59 -3.73
N GLY A 181 5.10 19.76 -2.70
CA GLY A 181 3.84 19.32 -2.18
C GLY A 181 4.05 18.49 -0.92
N SER A 182 3.00 18.34 -0.13
CA SER A 182 2.99 17.42 1.00
C SER A 182 1.59 16.89 1.27
N TYR A 183 1.53 15.75 1.93
CA TYR A 183 0.34 15.23 2.57
C TYR A 183 0.72 14.69 3.93
N VAL A 184 -0.03 15.07 4.96
CA VAL A 184 0.17 14.65 6.33
C VAL A 184 -1.17 14.12 6.87
N GLY A 185 -1.31 12.81 6.90
CA GLY A 185 -2.46 12.09 7.44
C GLY A 185 -2.11 11.30 8.70
N PRO A 186 -3.09 10.56 9.27
CA PRO A 186 -2.84 9.72 10.44
C PRO A 186 -1.97 8.50 10.13
N ASP A 187 -2.08 7.93 8.96
CA ASP A 187 -1.47 6.66 8.53
C ASP A 187 -0.16 6.86 7.77
N ARG A 188 0.07 8.04 7.18
CA ARG A 188 1.26 8.31 6.38
C ARG A 188 1.48 9.81 6.18
N LEU A 189 2.73 10.13 5.84
CA LEU A 189 3.10 11.40 5.22
C LEU A 189 3.57 11.16 3.78
N ARG A 190 3.43 12.18 2.92
CA ARG A 190 4.08 12.27 1.61
C ARG A 190 4.76 13.62 1.52
N PHE A 191 5.99 13.63 1.05
CA PHE A 191 6.77 14.84 0.87
C PHE A 191 7.35 14.88 -0.54
N ASP A 192 6.84 15.76 -1.37
CA ASP A 192 7.25 15.96 -2.75
C ASP A 192 8.26 17.11 -2.78
N PHE A 193 9.44 16.91 -3.36
CA PHE A 193 10.50 17.92 -3.36
C PHE A 193 11.30 17.93 -4.65
N SER A 194 12.02 19.05 -4.88
CA SER A 194 12.87 19.21 -6.04
C SER A 194 14.19 18.44 -5.88
N GLN A 195 14.48 17.54 -6.83
CA GLN A 195 15.78 16.87 -6.93
C GLN A 195 16.03 16.46 -8.39
N ASN A 196 17.23 16.76 -8.89
CA ASN A 196 17.59 16.54 -10.30
C ASN A 196 18.17 15.14 -10.58
N LYS A 197 18.50 14.40 -9.53
CA LYS A 197 19.10 13.05 -9.63
C LYS A 197 18.38 12.09 -8.69
N PRO A 198 18.30 10.81 -9.01
CA PRO A 198 17.82 9.78 -8.08
C PRO A 198 18.62 9.81 -6.77
N ILE A 199 17.93 9.61 -5.66
CA ILE A 199 18.57 9.51 -4.34
C ILE A 199 19.18 8.12 -4.20
N SER A 200 20.44 8.05 -3.82
CA SER A 200 21.11 6.77 -3.56
C SER A 200 20.66 6.15 -2.22
N ALA A 201 20.80 4.83 -2.07
CA ALA A 201 20.51 4.14 -0.82
C ALA A 201 21.32 4.69 0.37
N ALA A 202 22.59 5.10 0.13
CA ALA A 202 23.44 5.72 1.15
C ALA A 202 22.88 7.07 1.61
N GLN A 203 22.40 7.90 0.68
CA GLN A 203 21.78 9.19 1.00
C GLN A 203 20.46 9.01 1.76
N LEU A 204 19.61 8.03 1.36
CA LEU A 204 18.39 7.70 2.10
C LEU A 204 18.71 7.27 3.53
N GLY A 205 19.71 6.38 3.71
CA GLY A 205 20.14 5.95 5.04
C GLY A 205 20.68 7.10 5.89
N ALA A 206 21.39 8.06 5.28
CA ALA A 206 21.88 9.25 5.98
C ALA A 206 20.74 10.17 6.43
N VAL A 207 19.74 10.39 5.57
CA VAL A 207 18.52 11.18 5.90
C VAL A 207 17.78 10.53 7.07
N GLU A 208 17.53 9.22 7.00
CA GLU A 208 16.84 8.46 8.06
C GLU A 208 17.62 8.53 9.38
N ALA A 209 18.94 8.35 9.34
CA ALA A 209 19.78 8.41 10.53
C ALA A 209 19.75 9.80 11.19
N GLN A 210 19.75 10.88 10.41
CA GLN A 210 19.67 12.26 10.92
C GLN A 210 18.30 12.54 11.55
N VAL A 211 17.19 12.23 10.86
CA VAL A 211 15.84 12.40 11.42
C VAL A 211 15.72 11.68 12.75
N ASN A 212 16.12 10.40 12.79
CA ASN A 212 16.07 9.59 14.01
C ASN A 212 17.01 10.11 15.12
N ALA A 213 18.15 10.71 14.78
CA ALA A 213 19.04 11.33 15.76
C ALA A 213 18.38 12.55 16.42
N VAL A 214 17.71 13.41 15.65
CA VAL A 214 16.99 14.58 16.17
C VAL A 214 15.75 14.17 16.99
N ILE A 215 15.02 13.15 16.54
CA ILE A 215 13.91 12.59 17.31
C ILE A 215 14.38 12.13 18.69
N ARG A 216 15.51 11.41 18.76
CA ARG A 216 16.08 10.91 20.02
C ARG A 216 16.56 12.00 20.98
N GLN A 217 16.79 13.23 20.50
CA GLN A 217 17.11 14.35 21.41
C GLN A 217 15.97 14.64 22.38
N ASN A 218 14.72 14.32 22.01
CA ASN A 218 13.52 14.56 22.80
C ASN A 218 13.42 15.99 23.34
N LEU A 219 13.77 16.97 22.51
CA LEU A 219 13.76 18.38 22.85
C LEU A 219 12.37 18.98 22.66
N ALA A 220 12.07 20.03 23.42
CA ALA A 220 10.81 20.76 23.28
C ALA A 220 10.71 21.40 21.89
N VAL A 221 9.53 21.29 21.29
CA VAL A 221 9.16 22.00 20.05
C VAL A 221 8.68 23.39 20.44
N SER A 222 9.29 24.43 19.88
CA SER A 222 8.92 25.80 20.17
C SER A 222 8.21 26.47 19.01
N THR A 223 7.24 27.29 19.34
CA THR A 223 6.50 28.10 18.37
C THR A 223 6.52 29.55 18.80
N ARG A 224 6.77 30.45 17.86
CA ARG A 224 6.76 31.91 18.10
C ARG A 224 6.00 32.60 16.98
N GLU A 225 5.23 33.63 17.35
CA GLU A 225 4.61 34.52 16.38
C GLU A 225 5.48 35.76 16.21
N MET A 226 5.74 36.13 14.97
CA MET A 226 6.55 37.30 14.62
C MET A 226 6.21 37.80 13.20
N SER A 227 6.75 38.95 12.81
CA SER A 227 6.61 39.42 11.44
C SER A 227 7.38 38.53 10.45
N PRO A 228 6.96 38.46 9.16
CA PRO A 228 7.66 37.68 8.15
C PRO A 228 9.16 38.03 8.04
N ASP A 229 9.49 39.32 8.12
CA ASP A 229 10.88 39.76 8.03
C ASP A 229 11.71 39.25 9.22
N ALA A 230 11.16 39.34 10.44
CA ALA A 230 11.85 38.85 11.63
C ALA A 230 11.99 37.29 11.58
N ALA A 231 11.04 36.59 10.96
CA ALA A 231 11.14 35.16 10.77
C ALA A 231 12.28 34.75 9.81
N ILE A 232 12.45 35.50 8.71
CA ILE A 232 13.55 35.27 7.75
C ILE A 232 14.90 35.58 8.43
N GLU A 233 15.01 36.68 9.21
CA GLU A 233 16.21 37.01 9.99
C GLU A 233 16.54 35.93 11.02
N ALA A 234 15.53 35.30 11.61
CA ALA A 234 15.71 34.16 12.51
C ALA A 234 16.09 32.85 11.78
N GLY A 235 16.22 32.86 10.45
CA GLY A 235 16.60 31.72 9.62
C GLY A 235 15.44 30.78 9.26
N ALA A 236 14.19 31.22 9.43
CA ALA A 236 13.06 30.43 9.05
C ALA A 236 12.97 30.24 7.53
N LEU A 237 12.72 29.00 7.10
CA LEU A 237 12.42 28.69 5.71
C LEU A 237 10.99 29.12 5.40
N ALA A 238 10.85 30.11 4.50
CA ALA A 238 9.58 30.52 3.94
C ALA A 238 9.33 29.76 2.63
N LEU A 239 8.13 29.23 2.43
CA LEU A 239 7.73 28.60 1.17
C LEU A 239 7.58 29.67 0.08
N PHE A 240 8.23 29.45 -1.04
CA PHE A 240 8.22 30.40 -2.16
C PHE A 240 6.81 30.49 -2.76
N GLY A 241 6.26 31.71 -2.83
CA GLY A 241 4.97 31.98 -3.49
C GLY A 241 3.76 31.99 -2.57
N GLU A 242 3.90 31.74 -1.28
CA GLU A 242 2.81 31.95 -0.31
C GLU A 242 2.73 33.43 0.09
N LYS A 243 1.48 33.91 0.24
CA LYS A 243 1.22 35.24 0.79
C LYS A 243 1.03 35.12 2.29
N TYR A 244 1.94 35.66 3.03
CA TYR A 244 1.88 35.71 4.49
C TYR A 244 1.15 36.96 4.96
N GLY A 245 0.41 36.85 6.06
CA GLY A 245 -0.15 38.02 6.76
C GLY A 245 0.92 38.80 7.52
N ASP A 246 0.47 39.79 8.29
CA ASP A 246 1.39 40.65 9.10
C ASP A 246 2.11 39.86 10.19
N THR A 247 1.58 38.73 10.60
CA THR A 247 2.14 37.81 11.61
C THR A 247 2.20 36.40 11.09
N VAL A 248 3.34 35.73 11.28
CA VAL A 248 3.58 34.32 10.91
C VAL A 248 3.97 33.52 12.14
N ARG A 249 3.62 32.24 12.11
CA ARG A 249 3.95 31.27 13.14
C ARG A 249 5.23 30.56 12.74
N VAL A 250 6.31 30.74 13.50
CA VAL A 250 7.63 30.11 13.30
C VAL A 250 7.75 28.92 14.23
N LEU A 251 7.97 27.75 13.65
CA LEU A 251 8.17 26.48 14.34
C LEU A 251 9.66 26.16 14.37
N ALA A 252 10.20 25.85 15.55
CA ALA A 252 11.59 25.40 15.69
C ALA A 252 11.64 24.05 16.43
N MET A 253 12.43 23.10 15.88
CA MET A 253 12.52 21.73 16.37
C MET A 253 13.95 21.22 16.39
N GLY A 254 14.30 20.47 17.46
CA GLY A 254 15.59 19.82 17.61
C GLY A 254 16.75 20.77 17.75
N GLN A 255 17.95 20.23 17.86
CA GLN A 255 19.23 20.95 17.87
C GLN A 255 20.12 20.40 16.76
N ALA A 256 20.92 21.27 16.15
CA ALA A 256 21.85 20.92 15.09
C ALA A 256 22.77 19.74 15.51
N LEU A 257 23.02 18.83 14.57
CA LEU A 257 23.80 17.60 14.84
C LEU A 257 25.32 17.84 14.85
N ASP A 258 25.76 19.03 14.45
CA ASP A 258 27.16 19.49 14.47
C ASP A 258 27.63 20.04 15.84
N GLY A 259 26.71 19.99 16.84
CA GLY A 259 26.96 20.50 18.19
C GLY A 259 26.74 22.03 18.33
N GLY A 260 26.21 22.70 17.31
CA GLY A 260 25.84 24.11 17.38
C GLY A 260 24.53 24.32 18.17
N ASP A 261 24.33 25.55 18.66
CA ASP A 261 23.15 25.94 19.43
C ASP A 261 21.91 26.27 18.57
N LYS A 262 22.02 26.15 17.25
CA LYS A 262 20.89 26.43 16.34
C LYS A 262 19.87 25.28 16.35
N PRO A 263 18.57 25.59 16.20
CA PRO A 263 17.58 24.57 15.94
C PRO A 263 17.91 23.80 14.66
N TYR A 264 17.58 22.50 14.66
CA TYR A 264 17.77 21.65 13.47
C TYR A 264 16.82 22.02 12.33
N SER A 265 15.56 22.31 12.62
CA SER A 265 14.56 22.78 11.67
C SER A 265 13.91 24.07 12.18
N VAL A 266 13.82 25.08 11.31
CA VAL A 266 13.10 26.34 11.58
C VAL A 266 12.27 26.67 10.34
N GLU A 267 10.94 26.60 10.46
CA GLU A 267 10.06 26.79 9.32
C GLU A 267 8.78 27.56 9.68
N LEU A 268 8.18 28.22 8.68
CA LEU A 268 6.86 28.83 8.82
C LEU A 268 5.79 27.73 8.73
N CYS A 269 5.02 27.54 9.80
CA CYS A 269 4.01 26.49 9.81
C CYS A 269 2.81 26.81 10.71
N GLY A 270 1.60 26.79 10.12
CA GLY A 270 0.32 26.94 10.81
C GLY A 270 -0.31 25.61 11.25
N GLY A 271 0.36 24.49 11.08
CA GLY A 271 -0.15 23.14 11.42
C GLY A 271 -0.04 22.82 12.91
N THR A 272 -0.49 21.61 13.26
CA THR A 272 -0.39 21.08 14.63
C THR A 272 0.82 20.16 14.74
N HIS A 273 1.54 20.26 15.88
CA HIS A 273 2.81 19.56 16.09
C HIS A 273 2.86 18.90 17.47
N VAL A 274 3.79 17.95 17.61
CA VAL A 274 4.13 17.34 18.90
C VAL A 274 4.74 18.38 19.84
N ALA A 275 4.61 18.19 21.15
CA ALA A 275 5.23 19.06 22.14
C ALA A 275 6.75 18.83 22.26
N ARG A 276 7.21 17.61 21.98
CA ARG A 276 8.61 17.22 22.02
C ARG A 276 8.96 16.33 20.80
N THR A 277 10.18 16.45 20.27
CA THR A 277 10.61 15.65 19.12
C THR A 277 10.51 14.14 19.35
N GLY A 278 10.72 13.68 20.61
CA GLY A 278 10.62 12.26 20.98
C GLY A 278 9.22 11.65 20.93
N GLU A 279 8.17 12.46 20.89
CA GLU A 279 6.80 11.96 20.78
C GLU A 279 6.54 11.33 19.40
N ALA A 280 7.14 11.86 18.32
CA ALA A 280 7.06 11.24 17.00
C ALA A 280 7.72 9.85 16.97
N ALA A 281 8.91 9.72 17.56
CA ALA A 281 9.63 8.44 17.63
C ALA A 281 8.89 7.40 18.47
N ARG A 282 8.26 7.81 19.57
CA ARG A 282 7.53 6.91 20.46
C ARG A 282 6.40 6.20 19.74
N LEU A 283 5.57 6.91 18.99
CA LEU A 283 4.45 6.34 18.25
C LEU A 283 4.92 5.32 17.20
N TYR A 284 5.94 5.66 16.41
CA TYR A 284 6.50 4.76 15.40
C TYR A 284 7.09 3.49 16.03
N MET A 285 7.85 3.61 17.10
CA MET A 285 8.45 2.47 17.81
C MET A 285 7.40 1.58 18.47
N GLU A 286 6.35 2.12 19.07
CA GLU A 286 5.27 1.34 19.69
C GLU A 286 4.55 0.48 18.65
N GLU A 287 4.25 1.00 17.47
CA GLU A 287 3.62 0.25 16.39
C GLU A 287 4.53 -0.88 15.88
N GLN A 288 5.79 -0.60 15.58
CA GLN A 288 6.77 -1.60 15.12
C GLN A 288 7.04 -2.68 16.18
N ILE A 289 7.12 -2.30 17.44
CA ILE A 289 7.25 -3.25 18.55
C ILE A 289 5.99 -4.11 18.68
N GLY A 290 4.81 -3.53 18.49
CA GLY A 290 3.53 -4.25 18.48
C GLY A 290 3.48 -5.33 17.38
N PHE A 291 3.84 -5.01 16.15
CA PHE A 291 3.94 -5.97 15.04
C PHE A 291 4.99 -7.04 15.32
N GLY A 292 6.17 -6.67 15.83
CA GLY A 292 7.22 -7.60 16.20
C GLY A 292 6.77 -8.57 17.29
N ARG A 293 6.06 -8.10 18.32
CA ARG A 293 5.51 -8.96 19.39
C ARG A 293 4.43 -9.90 18.85
N ALA A 294 3.48 -9.40 18.08
CA ALA A 294 2.43 -10.22 17.48
C ALA A 294 3.01 -11.35 16.59
N ALA A 295 4.04 -11.05 15.79
CA ALA A 295 4.74 -12.05 15.00
C ALA A 295 5.48 -13.07 15.86
N ALA A 296 6.14 -12.63 16.94
CA ALA A 296 6.85 -13.49 17.89
C ALA A 296 5.88 -14.41 18.64
N ASP A 297 4.72 -13.89 19.07
CA ASP A 297 3.67 -14.67 19.73
C ASP A 297 3.06 -15.71 18.78
N ALA A 298 2.78 -15.36 17.53
CA ALA A 298 2.30 -16.30 16.52
C ALA A 298 3.28 -17.44 16.27
N LEU A 299 4.59 -17.17 16.32
CA LEU A 299 5.66 -18.14 16.15
C LEU A 299 6.12 -18.79 17.48
N LYS A 300 5.50 -18.43 18.60
CA LYS A 300 5.83 -18.91 19.96
C LYS A 300 7.32 -18.79 20.26
N THR A 301 7.92 -17.65 19.96
CA THR A 301 9.35 -17.38 20.14
C THR A 301 9.55 -16.00 20.80
N PRO A 302 10.60 -15.77 21.57
CA PRO A 302 10.94 -14.44 22.05
C PRO A 302 11.20 -13.47 20.89
N PRO A 303 10.79 -12.17 20.98
CA PRO A 303 11.01 -11.20 19.91
C PRO A 303 12.45 -11.07 19.44
N ALA A 304 13.42 -11.21 20.33
CA ALA A 304 14.87 -11.17 20.01
C ALA A 304 15.31 -12.33 19.10
N GLU A 305 14.63 -13.48 19.17
CA GLU A 305 14.94 -14.68 18.40
C GLU A 305 14.10 -14.78 17.09
N LEU A 306 13.18 -13.85 16.87
CA LEU A 306 12.28 -13.85 15.71
C LEU A 306 13.01 -14.00 14.37
N PRO A 307 14.11 -13.29 14.07
CA PRO A 307 14.83 -13.45 12.81
C PRO A 307 15.39 -14.88 12.62
N ALA A 308 15.94 -15.47 13.68
CA ALA A 308 16.48 -16.84 13.66
C ALA A 308 15.34 -17.86 13.45
N ARG A 309 14.20 -17.68 14.12
CA ARG A 309 13.04 -18.57 13.97
C ARG A 309 12.43 -18.51 12.55
N VAL A 310 12.34 -17.32 11.97
CA VAL A 310 11.90 -17.16 10.58
C VAL A 310 12.86 -17.86 9.61
N ALA A 311 14.16 -17.70 9.79
CA ALA A 311 15.16 -18.40 8.98
C ALA A 311 15.03 -19.93 9.09
N SER A 312 14.87 -20.47 10.31
CA SER A 312 14.65 -21.89 10.57
C SER A 312 13.38 -22.40 9.85
N LEU A 313 12.28 -21.67 9.93
CA LEU A 313 11.02 -22.05 9.27
C LEU A 313 11.15 -22.07 7.74
N ILE A 314 11.90 -21.14 7.16
CA ILE A 314 12.19 -21.13 5.72
C ILE A 314 12.97 -22.39 5.32
N ASP A 315 13.96 -22.78 6.12
CA ASP A 315 14.78 -23.96 5.84
C ASP A 315 13.99 -25.27 6.10
N GLU A 316 13.20 -25.34 7.18
CA GLU A 316 12.26 -26.44 7.42
C GLU A 316 11.28 -26.62 6.27
N ARG A 317 10.69 -25.53 5.78
CA ARG A 317 9.80 -25.57 4.61
C ARG A 317 10.51 -26.14 3.38
N LYS A 318 11.69 -25.63 3.06
CA LYS A 318 12.49 -26.15 1.92
C LYS A 318 12.79 -27.63 2.04
N LYS A 319 13.11 -28.09 3.26
CA LYS A 319 13.37 -29.50 3.55
C LYS A 319 12.11 -30.34 3.37
N LEU A 320 10.98 -29.89 3.89
CA LEU A 320 9.69 -30.59 3.74
C LEU A 320 9.24 -30.61 2.26
N GLU A 321 9.42 -29.54 1.53
CA GLU A 321 9.13 -29.49 0.08
C GLU A 321 9.97 -30.54 -0.70
N ARG A 322 11.26 -30.67 -0.37
CA ARG A 322 12.14 -31.71 -0.96
C ARG A 322 11.71 -33.12 -0.58
N GLN A 323 11.38 -33.34 0.70
CA GLN A 323 10.91 -34.65 1.18
C GLN A 323 9.57 -35.03 0.54
N LEU A 324 8.66 -34.08 0.38
CA LEU A 324 7.39 -34.27 -0.30
C LEU A 324 7.59 -34.63 -1.77
N ALA A 325 8.49 -33.94 -2.48
CA ALA A 325 8.82 -34.23 -3.86
C ALA A 325 9.42 -35.62 -4.02
N GLU A 326 10.34 -36.02 -3.13
CA GLU A 326 10.95 -37.36 -3.14
C GLU A 326 9.93 -38.46 -2.80
N ALA A 327 9.05 -38.25 -1.79
CA ALA A 327 8.00 -39.18 -1.47
C ALA A 327 7.00 -39.38 -2.63
N LYS A 328 6.61 -38.28 -3.29
CA LYS A 328 5.77 -38.34 -4.51
C LYS A 328 6.47 -39.13 -5.62
N LYS A 329 7.76 -38.92 -5.82
CA LYS A 329 8.57 -39.66 -6.81
C LYS A 329 8.59 -41.15 -6.50
N GLN A 330 8.84 -41.54 -5.25
CA GLN A 330 8.87 -42.94 -4.81
C GLN A 330 7.49 -43.61 -4.98
N LEU A 331 6.41 -42.92 -4.64
CA LEU A 331 5.05 -43.41 -4.91
C LEU A 331 4.76 -43.60 -6.39
N ALA A 332 5.22 -42.65 -7.23
CA ALA A 332 5.06 -42.75 -8.68
C ALA A 332 5.85 -43.91 -9.31
N MET A 333 7.00 -44.25 -8.73
CA MET A 333 7.87 -45.36 -9.22
C MET A 333 7.50 -46.72 -8.61
N GLY A 334 7.01 -46.76 -7.36
CA GLY A 334 6.76 -47.99 -6.61
C GLY A 334 5.31 -48.43 -6.44
N GLY A 335 4.33 -47.57 -6.72
CA GLY A 335 2.93 -47.83 -6.41
C GLY A 335 1.96 -47.15 -7.38
N GLY A 336 1.79 -47.69 -8.55
CA GLY A 336 0.59 -47.40 -9.34
C GLY A 336 -0.64 -48.01 -8.65
N ALA A 337 -1.85 -47.48 -8.95
CA ALA A 337 -3.14 -48.00 -8.44
C ALA A 337 -3.13 -49.51 -8.46
N ALA A 338 -3.73 -50.13 -7.42
CA ALA A 338 -3.78 -51.59 -7.23
C ALA A 338 -4.13 -52.30 -8.53
N GLY A 339 -3.16 -52.96 -9.18
CA GLY A 339 -3.35 -53.74 -10.41
C GLY A 339 -2.40 -53.42 -11.59
N ALA A 340 -1.59 -52.35 -11.54
CA ALA A 340 -0.62 -52.15 -12.61
C ALA A 340 0.67 -52.95 -12.37
N PRO A 341 1.25 -53.60 -13.42
CA PRO A 341 2.48 -54.36 -13.26
C PRO A 341 3.66 -53.43 -12.84
N ALA A 342 4.42 -53.89 -11.86
CA ALA A 342 5.54 -53.15 -11.27
C ALA A 342 6.75 -52.98 -12.21
N GLY A 343 6.73 -53.52 -13.41
CA GLY A 343 7.83 -53.56 -14.38
C GLY A 343 7.42 -53.09 -15.76
N PRO A 344 8.37 -53.08 -16.71
CA PRO A 344 8.08 -52.80 -18.10
C PRO A 344 7.18 -53.90 -18.69
N GLU A 345 6.22 -53.52 -19.49
CA GLU A 345 5.38 -54.42 -20.30
C GLU A 345 5.95 -54.46 -21.76
N GLU A 346 5.83 -55.57 -22.42
CA GLU A 346 6.23 -55.70 -23.82
C GLU A 346 5.03 -55.41 -24.74
N ILE A 347 5.11 -54.37 -25.56
CA ILE A 347 4.10 -53.99 -26.53
C ILE A 347 4.77 -53.94 -27.93
N ALA A 348 4.29 -54.75 -28.90
CA ALA A 348 4.85 -54.81 -30.27
C ALA A 348 6.38 -55.04 -30.30
N GLY A 349 6.92 -55.83 -29.36
CA GLY A 349 8.35 -56.13 -29.28
C GLY A 349 9.20 -54.99 -28.63
N ILE A 350 8.56 -54.04 -27.92
CA ILE A 350 9.20 -52.88 -27.29
C ILE A 350 8.87 -52.86 -25.82
N GLN A 351 9.85 -52.58 -24.97
CA GLN A 351 9.61 -52.35 -23.53
C GLN A 351 8.88 -51.03 -23.34
N PHE A 352 7.76 -51.07 -22.63
CA PHE A 352 6.93 -49.91 -22.31
C PHE A 352 6.67 -49.78 -20.80
N ILE A 353 6.94 -48.60 -20.25
CA ILE A 353 6.50 -48.25 -18.91
C ILE A 353 5.46 -47.13 -19.03
N GLY A 354 4.20 -47.43 -18.75
CA GLY A 354 3.11 -46.47 -18.75
C GLY A 354 2.45 -46.39 -17.39
N ARG A 355 2.36 -45.22 -16.78
CA ARG A 355 1.75 -45.03 -15.46
C ARG A 355 0.92 -43.75 -15.36
N VAL A 356 -0.22 -43.86 -14.66
CA VAL A 356 -0.95 -42.70 -14.17
C VAL A 356 -0.48 -42.42 -12.74
N VAL A 357 -0.14 -41.18 -12.45
CA VAL A 357 0.39 -40.71 -11.16
C VAL A 357 -0.47 -39.57 -10.61
N GLU A 358 -0.68 -39.55 -9.30
CA GLU A 358 -1.51 -38.53 -8.65
C GLU A 358 -0.64 -37.44 -8.02
N GLY A 359 -1.06 -36.15 -8.18
CA GLY A 359 -0.45 -35.00 -7.49
C GLY A 359 0.99 -34.70 -7.88
N VAL A 360 1.49 -35.22 -8.98
CA VAL A 360 2.82 -34.92 -9.53
C VAL A 360 2.71 -33.74 -10.50
N GLY A 361 3.50 -32.71 -10.33
CA GLY A 361 3.52 -31.56 -11.24
C GLY A 361 4.09 -31.90 -12.62
N GLY A 362 3.62 -31.25 -13.68
CA GLY A 362 4.12 -31.49 -15.04
C GLY A 362 5.64 -31.33 -15.19
N LYS A 363 6.27 -30.46 -14.39
CA LYS A 363 7.74 -30.27 -14.38
C LYS A 363 8.49 -31.49 -13.83
N ASP A 364 7.87 -32.22 -12.91
CA ASP A 364 8.49 -33.36 -12.22
C ASP A 364 8.35 -34.66 -13.04
N LEU A 365 7.41 -34.73 -14.00
CA LEU A 365 7.20 -35.86 -14.86
C LEU A 365 8.44 -36.20 -15.71
N ARG A 366 9.23 -35.20 -16.07
CA ARG A 366 10.48 -35.42 -16.84
C ARG A 366 11.45 -36.33 -16.08
N GLY A 367 11.62 -36.09 -14.78
CA GLY A 367 12.49 -36.92 -13.96
C GLY A 367 12.03 -38.37 -13.89
N LEU A 368 10.71 -38.64 -13.85
CA LEU A 368 10.13 -39.98 -13.87
C LEU A 368 10.38 -40.68 -15.20
N VAL A 369 10.20 -39.96 -16.31
CA VAL A 369 10.49 -40.47 -17.67
C VAL A 369 11.96 -40.83 -17.83
N ASP A 370 12.87 -39.95 -17.43
CA ASP A 370 14.33 -40.17 -17.57
C ASP A 370 14.77 -41.39 -16.72
N GLU A 371 14.21 -41.56 -15.52
CA GLU A 371 14.51 -42.70 -14.65
C GLU A 371 13.94 -44.02 -15.19
N ALA A 372 12.72 -44.02 -15.71
CA ALA A 372 12.12 -45.18 -16.35
C ALA A 372 12.89 -45.62 -17.61
N LYS A 373 13.34 -44.65 -18.42
CA LYS A 373 14.22 -44.94 -19.57
C LYS A 373 15.54 -45.59 -19.15
N ALA A 374 16.15 -45.09 -18.06
CA ALA A 374 17.40 -45.64 -17.51
C ALA A 374 17.21 -47.09 -17.01
N GLN A 375 16.07 -47.41 -16.40
CA GLN A 375 15.73 -48.75 -15.92
C GLN A 375 15.52 -49.75 -17.09
N MET A 376 14.89 -49.33 -18.16
CA MET A 376 14.59 -50.19 -19.31
C MET A 376 15.82 -50.40 -20.24
N GLY A 377 16.71 -49.43 -20.29
CA GLY A 377 17.82 -49.38 -21.25
C GLY A 377 17.37 -49.09 -22.69
N SER A 378 16.39 -49.83 -23.23
CA SER A 378 15.73 -49.59 -24.52
C SER A 378 14.22 -49.70 -24.32
N GLY A 379 13.45 -48.65 -24.73
CA GLY A 379 12.01 -48.64 -24.56
C GLY A 379 11.38 -47.27 -24.59
N ILE A 380 10.11 -47.24 -24.23
CA ILE A 380 9.28 -46.01 -24.18
C ILE A 380 8.66 -45.86 -22.79
N ALA A 381 8.80 -44.68 -22.20
CA ALA A 381 8.21 -44.34 -20.92
C ALA A 381 7.13 -43.26 -21.08
N ALA A 382 5.96 -43.48 -20.52
CA ALA A 382 4.83 -42.53 -20.55
C ALA A 382 4.25 -42.34 -19.15
N PHE A 383 4.27 -41.14 -18.67
CA PHE A 383 3.64 -40.76 -17.39
C PHE A 383 2.57 -39.72 -17.63
N ILE A 384 1.38 -39.98 -17.05
CA ILE A 384 0.28 -39.02 -17.07
C ILE A 384 -0.09 -38.70 -15.63
N SER A 385 -0.07 -37.43 -15.28
CA SER A 385 -0.41 -36.98 -13.95
C SER A 385 -1.82 -36.39 -13.93
N ASN A 386 -2.60 -36.75 -12.90
CA ASN A 386 -3.75 -35.98 -12.46
C ASN A 386 -3.32 -35.10 -11.28
N ASN A 387 -3.32 -33.80 -11.48
CA ASN A 387 -2.98 -32.84 -10.43
C ASN A 387 -4.07 -31.75 -10.36
N GLU A 388 -4.85 -31.77 -9.27
CA GLU A 388 -5.97 -30.84 -9.05
C GLU A 388 -6.98 -30.82 -10.22
N GLY A 389 -7.30 -32.00 -10.77
CA GLY A 389 -8.24 -32.14 -11.89
C GLY A 389 -7.67 -31.81 -13.27
N LYS A 390 -6.39 -31.45 -13.38
CA LYS A 390 -5.71 -31.19 -14.66
C LYS A 390 -4.76 -32.32 -14.99
N ALA A 391 -4.74 -32.74 -16.27
CA ALA A 391 -3.78 -33.70 -16.76
C ALA A 391 -2.47 -33.02 -17.20
N ALA A 392 -1.33 -33.63 -16.84
CA ALA A 392 -0.05 -33.35 -17.45
C ALA A 392 0.55 -34.67 -17.96
N LEU A 393 1.14 -34.67 -19.15
CA LEU A 393 1.68 -35.84 -19.81
C LEU A 393 3.14 -35.64 -20.15
N ALA A 394 3.95 -36.68 -19.98
CA ALA A 394 5.33 -36.73 -20.49
C ALA A 394 5.61 -38.09 -21.08
N VAL A 395 6.20 -38.10 -22.27
CA VAL A 395 6.58 -39.31 -22.98
C VAL A 395 8.07 -39.20 -23.37
N GLY A 396 8.79 -40.27 -23.12
CA GLY A 396 10.21 -40.39 -23.54
C GLY A 396 10.45 -41.65 -24.32
N VAL A 397 11.25 -41.53 -25.36
CA VAL A 397 11.69 -42.63 -26.24
C VAL A 397 13.21 -42.74 -26.10
N THR A 398 13.75 -43.97 -26.00
CA THR A 398 15.20 -44.18 -25.97
C THR A 398 15.80 -43.93 -27.34
N GLY A 399 17.09 -43.55 -27.39
CA GLY A 399 17.74 -43.06 -28.61
C GLY A 399 17.76 -44.06 -29.79
N ASP A 400 17.75 -45.35 -29.50
CA ASP A 400 17.68 -46.45 -30.48
C ASP A 400 16.29 -46.58 -31.13
N LEU A 401 15.25 -46.05 -30.53
CA LEU A 401 13.86 -46.16 -31.01
C LEU A 401 13.31 -44.88 -31.64
N VAL A 402 14.04 -43.74 -31.59
CA VAL A 402 13.55 -42.45 -32.09
C VAL A 402 13.29 -42.40 -33.60
N GLU A 403 13.91 -43.27 -34.37
CA GLU A 403 13.65 -43.40 -35.81
C GLU A 403 12.31 -44.10 -36.11
N ARG A 404 11.82 -44.91 -35.17
CA ARG A 404 10.57 -45.64 -35.31
C ARG A 404 9.41 -44.96 -34.59
N PHE A 405 9.66 -44.31 -33.47
CA PHE A 405 8.64 -43.69 -32.60
C PHE A 405 9.06 -42.27 -32.23
N SER A 406 8.14 -41.36 -32.39
CA SER A 406 8.31 -39.97 -31.96
C SER A 406 7.57 -39.71 -30.66
N ALA A 407 8.25 -39.25 -29.60
CA ALA A 407 7.64 -38.86 -28.38
C ALA A 407 6.58 -37.75 -28.59
N VAL A 408 6.74 -36.92 -29.62
CA VAL A 408 5.76 -35.86 -29.96
C VAL A 408 4.46 -36.46 -30.48
N GLU A 409 4.51 -37.49 -31.30
CA GLU A 409 3.30 -38.18 -31.82
C GLU A 409 2.59 -38.92 -30.70
N LEU A 410 3.32 -39.65 -29.87
CA LEU A 410 2.80 -40.41 -28.76
C LEU A 410 2.14 -39.49 -27.71
N VAL A 411 2.79 -38.37 -27.36
CA VAL A 411 2.21 -37.42 -26.39
C VAL A 411 0.96 -36.75 -26.94
N ARG A 412 0.87 -36.50 -28.25
CA ARG A 412 -0.34 -35.96 -28.90
C ARG A 412 -1.50 -36.98 -28.85
N ALA A 413 -1.20 -38.25 -29.10
CA ALA A 413 -2.20 -39.33 -28.99
C ALA A 413 -2.78 -39.36 -27.57
N GLY A 414 -1.93 -39.28 -26.53
CA GLY A 414 -2.35 -39.29 -25.16
C GLY A 414 -3.03 -37.97 -24.69
N ALA A 415 -2.71 -36.85 -25.36
CA ALA A 415 -3.32 -35.55 -25.00
C ALA A 415 -4.77 -35.42 -25.47
N ALA A 416 -5.18 -36.06 -26.54
CA ALA A 416 -6.51 -35.97 -27.11
C ALA A 416 -7.60 -36.41 -26.13
N PRO A 417 -7.55 -37.57 -25.42
CA PRO A 417 -8.58 -37.98 -24.44
C PRO A 417 -8.68 -37.07 -23.23
N VAL A 418 -7.60 -36.40 -22.82
CA VAL A 418 -7.60 -35.50 -21.68
C VAL A 418 -7.95 -34.05 -22.06
N GLY A 419 -8.47 -33.82 -23.28
CA GLY A 419 -8.89 -32.50 -23.76
C GLY A 419 -7.71 -31.56 -24.13
N GLY A 420 -6.51 -32.09 -24.31
CA GLY A 420 -5.33 -31.33 -24.70
C GLY A 420 -5.36 -30.95 -26.19
N LYS A 421 -4.93 -29.72 -26.51
CA LYS A 421 -4.89 -29.20 -27.90
C LYS A 421 -3.59 -29.53 -28.65
N GLY A 422 -2.78 -30.43 -28.14
CA GLY A 422 -1.49 -30.84 -28.71
C GLY A 422 -0.39 -30.93 -27.65
N GLY A 423 0.80 -31.36 -28.07
CA GLY A 423 2.00 -31.45 -27.25
C GLY A 423 3.22 -31.00 -28.02
N GLY A 424 4.30 -30.70 -27.32
CA GLY A 424 5.57 -30.24 -27.93
C GLY A 424 6.77 -30.88 -27.26
N GLY A 425 7.88 -30.91 -28.00
CA GLY A 425 9.14 -31.47 -27.54
C GLY A 425 10.03 -31.91 -28.70
N ARG A 426 10.89 -32.85 -28.42
CA ARG A 426 11.78 -33.50 -29.41
C ARG A 426 11.34 -34.97 -29.59
N ALA A 427 11.89 -35.63 -30.59
CA ALA A 427 11.59 -37.04 -30.88
C ALA A 427 11.88 -37.97 -29.67
N ASP A 428 12.89 -37.62 -28.84
CA ASP A 428 13.30 -38.38 -27.66
C ASP A 428 12.53 -38.05 -26.37
N PHE A 429 11.85 -36.88 -26.34
CA PHE A 429 11.09 -36.42 -25.18
C PHE A 429 10.06 -35.33 -25.53
N ALA A 430 8.80 -35.53 -25.15
CA ALA A 430 7.74 -34.55 -25.36
C ALA A 430 6.79 -34.48 -24.17
N GLN A 431 6.13 -33.33 -24.02
CA GLN A 431 5.14 -33.07 -22.98
C GLN A 431 3.87 -32.45 -23.55
N ALA A 432 2.75 -32.70 -22.88
CA ALA A 432 1.45 -32.10 -23.15
C ALA A 432 0.67 -31.88 -21.84
N GLY A 433 -0.48 -31.24 -21.94
CA GLY A 433 -1.41 -31.10 -20.84
C GLY A 433 -2.84 -31.00 -21.35
N GLY A 434 -3.79 -31.25 -20.46
CA GLY A 434 -5.22 -31.12 -20.74
C GLY A 434 -6.02 -30.76 -19.49
N PRO A 435 -7.24 -30.25 -19.66
CA PRO A 435 -8.10 -29.87 -18.54
C PRO A 435 -8.70 -31.05 -17.76
N ASP A 436 -8.75 -32.27 -18.37
CA ASP A 436 -9.50 -33.42 -17.85
C ASP A 436 -8.54 -34.44 -17.19
N GLY A 437 -8.07 -34.17 -15.96
CA GLY A 437 -7.19 -35.07 -15.20
C GLY A 437 -7.80 -36.45 -14.94
N ASP A 438 -9.11 -36.53 -14.75
CA ASP A 438 -9.83 -37.81 -14.50
C ASP A 438 -9.78 -38.80 -15.69
N LYS A 439 -9.43 -38.29 -16.88
CA LYS A 439 -9.25 -39.10 -18.09
C LYS A 439 -7.78 -39.53 -18.32
N ALA A 440 -6.92 -39.40 -17.32
CA ALA A 440 -5.52 -39.76 -17.42
C ALA A 440 -5.31 -41.20 -17.90
N GLN A 441 -6.12 -42.15 -17.42
CA GLN A 441 -6.05 -43.56 -17.88
C GLN A 441 -6.39 -43.69 -19.36
N ALA A 442 -7.41 -43.01 -19.86
CA ALA A 442 -7.78 -43.01 -21.25
C ALA A 442 -6.65 -42.43 -22.15
N GLY A 443 -5.95 -41.42 -21.64
CA GLY A 443 -4.75 -40.86 -22.29
C GLY A 443 -3.61 -41.87 -22.39
N LEU A 444 -3.38 -42.65 -21.32
CA LEU A 444 -2.38 -43.70 -21.32
C LEU A 444 -2.71 -44.85 -22.31
N ASP A 445 -3.97 -45.22 -22.33
CA ASP A 445 -4.46 -46.28 -23.26
C ASP A 445 -4.36 -45.85 -24.73
N ALA A 446 -4.56 -44.55 -25.01
CA ALA A 446 -4.36 -44.00 -26.35
C ALA A 446 -2.86 -44.05 -26.78
N ILE A 447 -1.93 -43.80 -25.82
CA ILE A 447 -0.49 -43.95 -26.10
C ILE A 447 -0.18 -45.45 -26.41
N ARG A 448 -0.70 -46.39 -25.62
CA ARG A 448 -0.51 -47.82 -25.88
C ARG A 448 -1.05 -48.24 -27.24
N ALA A 449 -2.21 -47.76 -27.64
CA ALA A 449 -2.80 -48.05 -28.95
C ALA A 449 -1.92 -47.51 -30.08
N ALA A 450 -1.30 -46.36 -29.92
CA ALA A 450 -0.41 -45.75 -30.91
C ALA A 450 0.94 -46.48 -31.05
N LEU A 451 1.30 -47.40 -30.15
CA LEU A 451 2.48 -48.25 -30.28
C LEU A 451 2.26 -49.48 -31.13
N VAL A 452 0.99 -49.88 -31.35
CA VAL A 452 0.59 -51.07 -32.09
C VAL A 452 0.17 -50.73 -33.52
N SER A 453 -0.13 -49.46 -33.77
CA SER A 453 -0.52 -48.94 -35.09
C SER A 453 0.71 -48.61 -35.95
#